data_85bc6b5350abb2d0afb8101fadd450e3
#
_entry.id   85bc6b5350abb2d0afb8101fadd450e3
#
_cell.length_a   1.000
_cell.length_b   1.000
_cell.length_c   1.000
_cell.angle_alpha   90.00
_cell.angle_beta   90.00
_cell.angle_gamma   90.00
#
_symmetry.space_group_name_H-M   'P 1'
#
loop_
_entity.id
_entity.type
_entity.pdbx_description
1 polymer ?
#
loop_
_entity_poly.entity_id
_entity_poly.type
_entity_poly.pdbx_seq_one_letter_code
_entity_poly.pdbx_strand_id
1 'polypeptide(L)'
;MKEIKTEQEFDEAILSTKPVVAKFYVEWCPDCQNTNLFMPILEEAYKEKIDMIAVNRDHFPELLEKLDVYGIPSFIAFQEGKELNRFVSKIGKSQEEVEQFLNQIVESGKLKR
;
A
#
# COMPACT_ATOMS: atom_id res chain seq x y z
N MET A 1 7.89 4.73 5.75
CA MET A 1 7.23 3.50 5.25
C MET A 1 8.14 2.32 5.56
N LYS A 2 7.60 1.30 6.18
CA LYS A 2 8.40 0.13 6.54
C LYS A 2 8.60 -0.77 5.33
N GLU A 3 9.85 -1.10 5.02
CA GLU A 3 10.18 -2.01 3.93
C GLU A 3 10.01 -3.45 4.38
N ILE A 4 9.22 -4.23 3.65
CA ILE A 4 9.01 -5.65 3.94
C ILE A 4 10.19 -6.45 3.41
N LYS A 5 10.77 -7.28 4.27
CA LYS A 5 11.97 -8.05 3.94
C LYS A 5 11.70 -9.54 3.76
N THR A 6 10.60 -10.05 4.32
CA THR A 6 10.19 -11.45 4.15
C THR A 6 8.69 -11.53 3.95
N GLU A 7 8.23 -12.61 3.32
CA GLU A 7 6.80 -12.82 3.13
C GLU A 7 6.09 -13.00 4.47
N GLN A 8 6.74 -13.64 5.44
CA GLN A 8 6.20 -13.77 6.79
C GLN A 8 5.97 -12.41 7.43
N GLU A 9 6.90 -11.49 7.25
CA GLU A 9 6.77 -10.12 7.78
C GLU A 9 5.56 -9.42 7.16
N PHE A 10 5.31 -9.64 5.87
CA PHE A 10 4.13 -9.12 5.20
C PHE A 10 2.86 -9.69 5.82
N ASP A 11 2.81 -11.02 5.97
CA ASP A 11 1.63 -11.70 6.52
C ASP A 11 1.30 -11.20 7.93
N GLU A 12 2.32 -10.96 8.75
CA GLU A 12 2.13 -10.43 10.09
C GLU A 12 1.67 -8.97 10.09
N ALA A 13 2.24 -8.17 9.18
CA ALA A 13 1.90 -6.74 9.11
C ALA A 13 0.44 -6.51 8.77
N ILE A 14 -0.13 -7.30 7.86
CA ILE A 14 -1.53 -7.09 7.42
C ILE A 14 -2.56 -7.57 8.44
N LEU A 15 -2.13 -8.27 9.50
CA LEU A 15 -3.04 -8.72 10.56
C LEU A 15 -3.43 -7.61 11.54
N SER A 16 -2.80 -6.45 11.44
CA SER A 16 -3.05 -5.33 12.34
C SER A 16 -4.52 -4.93 12.37
N THR A 17 -5.01 -4.53 13.56
CA THR A 17 -6.35 -3.96 13.70
C THR A 17 -6.45 -2.58 13.08
N LYS A 18 -5.31 -1.89 12.94
CA LYS A 18 -5.22 -0.62 12.25
C LYS A 18 -5.03 -0.89 10.76
N PRO A 19 -5.72 -0.19 9.87
CA PRO A 19 -5.52 -0.41 8.44
C PRO A 19 -4.05 -0.25 8.02
N VAL A 20 -3.61 -1.15 7.15
CA VAL A 20 -2.24 -1.16 6.61
C VAL A 20 -2.34 -1.02 5.10
N VAL A 21 -1.65 -0.03 4.55
CA VAL A 21 -1.58 0.15 3.10
C VAL A 21 -0.22 -0.33 2.62
N ALA A 22 -0.24 -1.30 1.72
CA ALA A 22 0.98 -1.83 1.10
C ALA A 22 1.17 -1.17 -0.26
N LYS A 23 2.33 -0.56 -0.45
CA LYS A 23 2.76 -0.01 -1.73
C LYS A 23 3.65 -1.04 -2.41
N PHE A 24 3.23 -1.50 -3.58
CA PHE A 24 4.01 -2.43 -4.39
C PHE A 24 4.76 -1.65 -5.46
N TYR A 25 6.07 -1.84 -5.55
CA TYR A 25 6.93 -1.00 -6.38
C TYR A 25 8.14 -1.77 -6.89
N VAL A 26 8.88 -1.15 -7.81
CA VAL A 26 10.25 -1.53 -8.15
C VAL A 26 11.10 -0.26 -8.17
N GLU A 27 12.39 -0.39 -7.92
CA GLU A 27 13.28 0.78 -7.81
C GLU A 27 13.46 1.51 -9.14
N TRP A 28 13.43 0.77 -10.24
CA TRP A 28 13.68 1.35 -11.58
C TRP A 28 12.44 1.93 -12.25
N CYS A 29 11.30 1.93 -11.59
CA CYS A 29 10.04 2.39 -12.18
C CYS A 29 9.90 3.92 -12.03
N PRO A 30 9.77 4.68 -13.13
CA PRO A 30 9.60 6.13 -13.04
C PRO A 30 8.34 6.53 -12.27
N ASP A 31 7.24 5.82 -12.46
CA ASP A 31 5.98 6.12 -11.76
C ASP A 31 6.12 5.88 -10.25
N CYS A 32 6.86 4.84 -9.86
CA CYS A 32 7.15 4.58 -8.45
C CYS A 32 7.98 5.70 -7.85
N GLN A 33 8.97 6.20 -8.61
CA GLN A 33 9.80 7.33 -8.18
C GLN A 33 8.97 8.59 -8.03
N ASN A 34 8.02 8.83 -8.93
CA ASN A 34 7.12 9.98 -8.83
C ASN A 34 6.28 9.93 -7.56
N THR A 35 5.76 8.75 -7.19
CA THR A 35 5.00 8.63 -5.94
C THR A 35 5.87 8.87 -4.73
N ASN A 36 7.16 8.55 -4.79
CA ASN A 36 8.09 8.78 -3.69
C ASN A 36 8.27 10.26 -3.36
N LEU A 37 7.95 11.16 -4.28
CA LEU A 37 8.05 12.59 -4.05
C LEU A 37 7.02 13.09 -3.03
N PHE A 38 5.85 12.48 -2.98
CA PHE A 38 4.79 12.91 -2.08
C PHE A 38 4.44 11.91 -0.98
N MET A 39 4.89 10.66 -1.08
CA MET A 39 4.54 9.64 -0.08
C MET A 39 4.95 10.01 1.35
N PRO A 40 6.14 10.60 1.60
CA PRO A 40 6.47 11.00 2.97
C PRO A 40 5.47 11.98 3.57
N ILE A 41 4.92 12.88 2.75
CA ILE A 41 3.90 13.84 3.19
C ILE A 41 2.64 13.10 3.61
N LEU A 42 2.20 12.13 2.81
CA LEU A 42 1.00 11.35 3.10
C LEU A 42 1.20 10.43 4.31
N GLU A 43 2.38 9.83 4.45
CA GLU A 43 2.68 9.01 5.61
C GLU A 43 2.53 9.80 6.90
N GLU A 44 3.06 11.01 6.93
CA GLU A 44 2.96 11.87 8.11
C GLU A 44 1.51 12.27 8.36
N ALA A 45 0.77 12.61 7.31
CA ALA A 45 -0.62 13.05 7.44
C ALA A 45 -1.55 11.95 7.96
N TYR A 46 -1.27 10.70 7.62
CA TYR A 46 -2.17 9.58 7.95
C TYR A 46 -1.61 8.63 9.01
N LYS A 47 -0.45 8.92 9.59
CA LYS A 47 0.26 7.97 10.46
C LYS A 47 -0.52 7.46 11.65
N GLU A 48 -1.48 8.24 12.16
CA GLU A 48 -2.29 7.82 13.30
C GLU A 48 -3.43 6.89 12.90
N LYS A 49 -3.81 6.91 11.63
CA LYS A 49 -4.98 6.16 11.13
C LYS A 49 -4.60 5.00 10.24
N ILE A 50 -3.45 5.06 9.59
CA ILE A 50 -3.00 4.08 8.60
C ILE A 50 -1.51 3.84 8.78
N ASP A 51 -1.11 2.56 8.82
CA ASP A 51 0.30 2.18 8.72
C ASP A 51 0.60 1.90 7.26
N MET A 52 1.81 2.25 6.83
CA MET A 52 2.22 2.02 5.45
C MET A 52 3.43 1.10 5.39
N ILE A 53 3.38 0.14 4.47
CA ILE A 53 4.50 -0.78 4.22
C ILE A 53 4.85 -0.74 2.74
N ALA A 54 6.09 -1.06 2.43
CA ALA A 54 6.57 -1.10 1.05
C ALA A 54 7.00 -2.52 0.69
N VAL A 55 6.58 -2.99 -0.48
CA VAL A 55 6.89 -4.32 -0.97
C VAL A 55 7.51 -4.22 -2.36
N ASN A 56 8.77 -4.62 -2.49
CA ASN A 56 9.48 -4.59 -3.75
C ASN A 56 9.12 -5.84 -4.57
N ARG A 57 8.53 -5.63 -5.74
CA ARG A 57 8.11 -6.74 -6.61
C ARG A 57 9.26 -7.67 -6.98
N ASP A 58 10.44 -7.11 -7.19
CA ASP A 58 11.59 -7.92 -7.62
C ASP A 58 12.03 -8.90 -6.54
N HIS A 59 11.73 -8.60 -5.27
CA HIS A 59 12.06 -9.49 -4.15
C HIS A 59 10.93 -10.50 -3.88
N PHE A 60 9.69 -10.20 -4.27
CA PHE A 60 8.53 -11.01 -3.92
C PHE A 60 7.59 -11.22 -5.09
N PRO A 61 8.11 -11.74 -6.24
CA PRO A 61 7.25 -11.90 -7.42
C PRO A 61 6.07 -12.86 -7.19
N GLU A 62 6.26 -13.89 -6.38
CA GLU A 62 5.21 -14.85 -6.08
C GLU A 62 4.09 -14.24 -5.23
N LEU A 63 4.45 -13.34 -4.32
CA LEU A 63 3.47 -12.65 -3.48
C LEU A 63 2.56 -11.77 -4.32
N LEU A 64 3.12 -11.02 -5.26
CA LEU A 64 2.34 -10.19 -6.16
C LEU A 64 1.41 -11.03 -7.04
N GLU A 65 1.90 -12.18 -7.49
CA GLU A 65 1.07 -13.09 -8.26
C GLU A 65 -0.11 -13.61 -7.43
N LYS A 66 0.12 -14.00 -6.19
CA LYS A 66 -0.95 -14.43 -5.27
C LYS A 66 -2.00 -13.35 -5.05
N LEU A 67 -1.57 -12.10 -5.01
CA LEU A 67 -2.45 -10.96 -4.74
C LEU A 67 -3.06 -10.37 -6.00
N ASP A 68 -2.75 -10.94 -7.16
CA ASP A 68 -3.22 -10.43 -8.47
C ASP A 68 -2.81 -8.97 -8.69
N VAL A 69 -1.55 -8.65 -8.38
CA VAL A 69 -1.00 -7.32 -8.60
C VAL A 69 -0.14 -7.34 -9.85
N TYR A 70 -0.60 -6.72 -10.93
CA TYR A 70 0.08 -6.73 -12.21
C TYR A 70 0.63 -5.38 -12.65
N GLY A 71 0.15 -4.30 -12.07
CA GLY A 71 0.63 -2.96 -12.37
C GLY A 71 1.38 -2.38 -11.19
N ILE A 72 2.36 -1.52 -11.43
CA ILE A 72 3.09 -0.80 -10.39
C ILE A 72 3.24 0.66 -10.81
N PRO A 73 3.22 1.59 -9.82
CA PRO A 73 2.96 1.34 -8.41
C PRO A 73 1.51 0.93 -8.16
N SER A 74 1.31 0.08 -7.16
CA SER A 74 -0.04 -0.33 -6.75
C SER A 74 -0.16 -0.22 -5.24
N PHE A 75 -1.38 0.03 -4.77
CA PHE A 75 -1.66 0.16 -3.35
C PHE A 75 -2.80 -0.77 -2.98
N ILE A 76 -2.60 -1.57 -1.95
CA ILE A 76 -3.65 -2.43 -1.41
C ILE A 76 -3.75 -2.17 0.08
N ALA A 77 -4.97 -1.96 0.57
CA ALA A 77 -5.22 -1.76 1.99
C ALA A 77 -5.73 -3.06 2.61
N PHE A 78 -5.21 -3.38 3.79
CA PHE A 78 -5.58 -4.56 4.55
C PHE A 78 -5.95 -4.17 5.97
N GLN A 79 -6.81 -4.96 6.60
CA GLN A 79 -7.11 -4.85 8.02
C GLN A 79 -7.50 -6.22 8.53
N GLU A 80 -6.86 -6.65 9.62
CA GLU A 80 -7.11 -7.95 10.22
C GLU A 80 -6.97 -9.11 9.22
N GLY A 81 -5.99 -8.99 8.33
CA GLY A 81 -5.67 -10.00 7.32
C GLY A 81 -6.54 -9.96 6.07
N LYS A 82 -7.51 -9.05 6.02
CA LYS A 82 -8.44 -8.96 4.88
C LYS A 82 -8.17 -7.73 4.04
N GLU A 83 -8.32 -7.88 2.74
CA GLU A 83 -8.21 -6.75 1.83
C GLU A 83 -9.44 -5.84 1.97
N LEU A 84 -9.21 -4.55 2.19
CA LEU A 84 -10.27 -3.55 2.27
C LEU A 84 -10.57 -2.94 0.91
N ASN A 85 -9.53 -2.59 0.18
CA ASN A 85 -9.65 -1.93 -1.12
C ASN A 85 -8.28 -1.92 -1.78
N ARG A 86 -8.27 -1.66 -3.09
CA ARG A 86 -7.01 -1.57 -3.83
C ARG A 86 -7.06 -0.47 -4.87
N PHE A 87 -5.89 0.07 -5.17
CA PHE A 87 -5.69 1.06 -6.21
C PHE A 87 -4.58 0.53 -7.12
N VAL A 88 -4.97 -0.25 -8.12
CA VAL A 88 -4.08 -0.88 -9.08
C VAL A 88 -4.35 -0.28 -10.45
N SER A 89 -3.31 0.24 -11.09
CA SER A 89 -3.43 0.87 -12.39
C SER A 89 -2.11 0.75 -13.14
N LYS A 90 -2.19 0.72 -14.45
CA LYS A 90 -0.99 0.75 -15.30
C LYS A 90 -0.53 2.17 -15.58
N ILE A 91 -1.32 3.15 -15.17
CA ILE A 91 -1.02 4.58 -15.36
C ILE A 91 -0.49 5.13 -14.04
N GLY A 92 0.44 6.09 -14.13
CA GLY A 92 1.00 6.74 -12.95
C GLY A 92 -0.08 7.33 -12.05
N LYS A 93 0.20 7.41 -10.75
CA LYS A 93 -0.74 7.85 -9.74
C LYS A 93 -0.34 9.22 -9.21
N SER A 94 -1.31 10.14 -9.18
CA SER A 94 -1.11 11.47 -8.61
C SER A 94 -1.28 11.45 -7.10
N GLN A 95 -0.77 12.49 -6.44
CA GLN A 95 -0.96 12.67 -5.00
C GLN A 95 -2.45 12.69 -4.64
N GLU A 96 -3.27 13.41 -5.42
CA GLU A 96 -4.70 13.50 -5.17
C GLU A 96 -5.40 12.15 -5.23
N GLU A 97 -5.04 11.33 -6.21
CA GLU A 97 -5.64 10.01 -6.35
C GLU A 97 -5.28 9.10 -5.17
N VAL A 98 -4.03 9.16 -4.72
CA VAL A 98 -3.60 8.38 -3.56
C VAL A 98 -4.30 8.88 -2.30
N GLU A 99 -4.42 10.21 -2.13
CA GLU A 99 -5.14 10.77 -0.99
C GLU A 99 -6.60 10.31 -0.95
N GLN A 100 -7.27 10.30 -2.09
CA GLN A 100 -8.65 9.81 -2.17
C GLN A 100 -8.75 8.36 -1.75
N PHE A 101 -7.80 7.54 -2.19
CA PHE A 101 -7.74 6.14 -1.79
C PHE A 101 -7.57 6.02 -0.27
N LEU A 102 -6.64 6.77 0.31
CA LEU A 102 -6.39 6.73 1.75
C LEU A 102 -7.60 7.19 2.55
N ASN A 103 -8.30 8.23 2.07
CA ASN A 103 -9.51 8.71 2.73
C ASN A 103 -10.61 7.65 2.74
N GLN A 104 -10.76 6.90 1.66
CA GLN A 104 -11.71 5.80 1.60
C GLN A 104 -11.37 4.71 2.62
N ILE A 105 -10.08 4.44 2.80
CA ILE A 105 -9.63 3.44 3.77
C ILE A 105 -9.93 3.88 5.20
N VAL A 106 -9.69 5.15 5.51
CA VAL A 106 -10.00 5.70 6.84
C VAL A 106 -11.49 5.58 7.15
N GLU A 107 -12.34 5.90 6.18
CA GLU A 107 -13.80 5.79 6.34
C GLU A 107 -14.23 4.34 6.53
N SER A 108 -13.68 3.42 5.73
CA SER A 108 -13.98 2.00 5.87
C SER A 108 -13.57 1.46 7.24
N GLY A 109 -12.42 1.89 7.73
CA GLY A 109 -11.95 1.51 9.05
C GLY A 109 -12.88 1.96 10.16
N LYS A 110 -13.48 3.14 10.03
CA LYS A 110 -14.45 3.66 11.00
C LYS A 110 -15.73 2.85 10.98
N LEU A 111 -16.19 2.45 9.81
CA LEU A 111 -17.44 1.70 9.65
C LEU A 111 -17.36 0.28 10.21
N LYS A 112 -16.17 -0.26 10.40
CA LYS A 112 -15.97 -1.62 10.89
C LYS A 112 -15.93 -1.76 12.40
N ARG A 113 -16.05 -0.69 13.11
CA ARG A 113 -16.03 -0.70 14.58
C ARG A 113 -17.38 -1.06 15.17
#